data_dde743f5059605f84f7504d7fee0b030
#
_entry.id   dde743f5059605f84f7504d7fee0b030
#
_cell.length_a   1.000
_cell.length_b   1.000
_cell.length_c   1.000
_cell.angle_alpha   90.00
_cell.angle_beta   90.00
_cell.angle_gamma   90.00
#
_symmetry.space_group_name_H-M   'P 1'
#
loop_
_entity.id
_entity.type
_entity.pdbx_description
1 polymer ?
#
loop_
_entity_poly.entity_id
_entity_poly.type
_entity_poly.pdbx_seq_one_letter_code
_entity_poly.pdbx_strand_id
1 'polypeptide(L)'
;TQAYLDQYKNKLMQRSESRQGILPWYALGRNRYPLLFEEPKIVMRQTADSIRCVYDENKFYVLNSILVFKKNTGQYDYKYIAPVLNSKLCNYLYKRLTQEEGRTFAEVKPANVRKLYIPKATEKEQHLISLLYDYMEYLRNTESLQIDNSISNQFMGDFFERIIDGCVFELFFKEHMIERGINIIDYLYSLIAPIDDNIEKSIAKSFDALYKTNNEVRTRLELFVSRSPEYLKTIIQS
;
A
#
# COMPACT_ATOMS: atom_id res chain seq x y z
N THR A 1 5.30 -26.35 -19.53
CA THR A 1 5.52 -26.39 -18.05
C THR A 1 6.08 -27.75 -17.63
N GLN A 2 5.55 -28.87 -18.14
CA GLN A 2 6.03 -30.19 -17.76
C GLN A 2 7.48 -30.43 -18.22
N ALA A 3 7.84 -30.09 -19.45
CA ALA A 3 9.20 -30.20 -19.98
C ALA A 3 10.25 -29.43 -19.13
N TYR A 4 9.85 -28.31 -18.53
CA TYR A 4 10.69 -27.59 -17.58
C TYR A 4 10.87 -28.36 -16.27
N LEU A 5 9.81 -28.94 -15.72
CA LEU A 5 9.87 -29.71 -14.48
C LEU A 5 10.62 -31.03 -14.65
N ASP A 6 10.55 -31.66 -15.83
CA ASP A 6 11.25 -32.91 -16.13
C ASP A 6 12.76 -32.81 -15.96
N GLN A 7 13.35 -31.61 -16.19
CA GLN A 7 14.77 -31.35 -15.96
C GLN A 7 15.17 -31.54 -14.48
N TYR A 8 14.23 -31.38 -13.57
CA TYR A 8 14.43 -31.47 -12.13
C TYR A 8 13.80 -32.73 -11.52
N LYS A 9 13.27 -33.65 -12.34
CA LYS A 9 12.50 -34.83 -11.89
C LYS A 9 13.21 -35.61 -10.80
N ASN A 10 14.46 -35.97 -11.01
CA ASN A 10 15.24 -36.76 -10.05
C ASN A 10 15.36 -36.06 -8.69
N LYS A 11 15.55 -34.72 -8.68
CA LYS A 11 15.62 -33.93 -7.47
C LYS A 11 14.25 -33.79 -6.79
N LEU A 12 13.20 -33.61 -7.57
CA LEU A 12 11.82 -33.47 -7.07
C LEU A 12 11.27 -34.77 -6.50
N MET A 13 11.67 -35.92 -7.06
CA MET A 13 11.33 -37.27 -6.53
C MET A 13 11.96 -37.55 -5.16
N GLN A 14 13.03 -36.86 -4.79
CA GLN A 14 13.67 -37.01 -3.47
C GLN A 14 12.95 -36.27 -2.34
N ARG A 15 11.96 -35.43 -2.64
CA ARG A 15 11.15 -34.77 -1.61
C ARG A 15 10.41 -35.80 -0.75
N SER A 16 10.27 -35.53 0.54
CA SER A 16 9.65 -36.41 1.52
C SER A 16 8.29 -36.95 1.05
N GLU A 17 7.41 -36.03 0.63
CA GLU A 17 6.04 -36.35 0.21
C GLU A 17 6.00 -37.19 -1.07
N SER A 18 6.94 -36.96 -1.99
CA SER A 18 7.05 -37.76 -3.23
C SER A 18 7.60 -39.16 -2.96
N ARG A 19 8.59 -39.27 -2.07
CA ARG A 19 9.16 -40.57 -1.65
C ARG A 19 8.16 -41.44 -0.90
N GLN A 20 7.28 -40.80 -0.12
CA GLN A 20 6.22 -41.48 0.64
C GLN A 20 4.97 -41.76 -0.20
N GLY A 21 4.94 -41.38 -1.47
CA GLY A 21 3.80 -41.57 -2.36
C GLY A 21 2.58 -40.69 -2.03
N ILE A 22 2.76 -39.69 -1.17
CA ILE A 22 1.68 -38.78 -0.76
C ILE A 22 1.31 -37.82 -1.90
N LEU A 23 2.32 -37.33 -2.64
CA LEU A 23 2.15 -36.42 -3.75
C LEU A 23 2.96 -36.87 -4.98
N PRO A 24 2.43 -36.61 -6.19
CA PRO A 24 3.23 -36.78 -7.40
C PRO A 24 4.48 -35.87 -7.36
N TRP A 25 5.57 -36.34 -7.97
CA TRP A 25 6.86 -35.61 -7.96
C TRP A 25 6.78 -34.18 -8.50
N TYR A 26 5.84 -33.90 -9.39
CA TYR A 26 5.60 -32.57 -9.99
C TYR A 26 4.63 -31.71 -9.19
N ALA A 27 3.93 -32.25 -8.21
CA ALA A 27 2.96 -31.50 -7.45
C ALA A 27 3.61 -30.53 -6.45
N LEU A 28 2.93 -29.43 -6.14
CA LEU A 28 3.30 -28.54 -5.04
C LEU A 28 3.10 -29.26 -3.70
N GLY A 29 4.02 -29.07 -2.77
CA GLY A 29 3.98 -29.71 -1.45
C GLY A 29 2.78 -29.34 -0.58
N ARG A 30 2.10 -28.24 -0.89
CA ARG A 30 0.82 -27.86 -0.28
C ARG A 30 -0.12 -27.39 -1.37
N ASN A 31 -1.33 -27.95 -1.38
CA ASN A 31 -2.38 -27.46 -2.25
C ASN A 31 -2.69 -26.01 -1.89
N ARG A 32 -2.55 -25.13 -2.87
CA ARG A 32 -3.02 -23.76 -2.79
C ARG A 32 -4.20 -23.62 -3.72
N TYR A 33 -5.24 -22.92 -3.27
CA TYR A 33 -6.41 -22.65 -4.12
C TYR A 33 -6.00 -21.67 -5.21
N PRO A 34 -6.02 -22.03 -6.51
CA PRO A 34 -5.61 -21.14 -7.59
C PRO A 34 -6.35 -19.81 -7.57
N LEU A 35 -7.64 -19.81 -7.29
CA LEU A 35 -8.48 -18.62 -7.19
C LEU A 35 -7.97 -17.58 -6.16
N LEU A 36 -7.19 -18.03 -5.15
CA LEU A 36 -6.56 -17.12 -4.22
C LEU A 36 -5.54 -16.21 -4.91
N PHE A 37 -4.92 -16.69 -5.98
CA PHE A 37 -3.87 -15.98 -6.70
C PHE A 37 -4.36 -15.35 -8.00
N GLU A 38 -5.34 -15.97 -8.64
CA GLU A 38 -5.84 -15.58 -9.96
C GLU A 38 -6.86 -14.43 -9.94
N GLU A 39 -7.36 -14.09 -8.76
CA GLU A 39 -8.23 -12.94 -8.56
C GLU A 39 -7.46 -11.75 -7.95
N PRO A 40 -7.97 -10.52 -8.14
CA PRO A 40 -7.41 -9.33 -7.50
C PRO A 40 -7.27 -9.49 -5.99
N LYS A 41 -6.15 -9.04 -5.43
CA LYS A 41 -5.80 -9.26 -4.02
C LYS A 41 -4.83 -8.22 -3.51
N ILE A 42 -4.67 -8.15 -2.21
CA ILE A 42 -3.53 -7.47 -1.58
C ILE A 42 -2.49 -8.53 -1.23
N VAL A 43 -1.24 -8.28 -1.61
CA VAL A 43 -0.09 -9.05 -1.18
C VAL A 43 0.72 -8.23 -0.17
N MET A 44 1.17 -8.88 0.90
CA MET A 44 1.78 -8.21 2.04
C MET A 44 3.01 -8.98 2.49
N ARG A 45 4.11 -8.29 2.73
CA ARG A 45 5.34 -8.90 3.25
C ARG A 45 5.10 -9.46 4.65
N GLN A 46 5.44 -10.74 4.87
CA GLN A 46 5.30 -11.38 6.18
C GLN A 46 6.42 -11.01 7.13
N THR A 47 7.68 -11.10 6.70
CA THR A 47 8.84 -10.77 7.53
C THR A 47 9.08 -9.27 7.46
N ALA A 48 8.50 -8.52 8.39
CA ALA A 48 8.63 -7.07 8.54
C ALA A 48 8.12 -6.66 9.93
N ASP A 49 8.58 -5.53 10.42
CA ASP A 49 8.13 -4.86 11.66
C ASP A 49 6.93 -3.92 11.41
N SER A 50 6.63 -3.68 10.15
CA SER A 50 5.60 -2.76 9.68
C SER A 50 4.81 -3.36 8.52
N ILE A 51 3.61 -2.89 8.31
CA ILE A 51 2.80 -3.30 7.18
C ILE A 51 3.38 -2.68 5.90
N ARG A 52 3.68 -3.57 4.95
CA ARG A 52 4.06 -3.22 3.59
C ARG A 52 3.30 -4.10 2.63
N CYS A 53 2.34 -3.53 1.94
CA CYS A 53 1.47 -4.25 1.03
C CYS A 53 1.26 -3.51 -0.28
N VAL A 54 0.92 -4.26 -1.31
CA VAL A 54 0.56 -3.74 -2.62
C VAL A 54 -0.67 -4.46 -3.15
N TYR A 55 -1.41 -3.78 -4.00
CA TYR A 55 -2.48 -4.36 -4.78
C TYR A 55 -1.91 -5.16 -5.95
N ASP A 56 -2.37 -6.39 -6.11
CA ASP A 56 -1.98 -7.28 -7.21
C ASP A 56 -3.20 -7.68 -8.04
N GLU A 57 -3.22 -7.22 -9.28
CA GLU A 57 -4.15 -7.64 -10.34
C GLU A 57 -3.47 -8.54 -11.38
N ASN A 58 -2.14 -8.69 -11.31
CA ASN A 58 -1.35 -9.44 -12.30
C ASN A 58 -1.31 -10.95 -12.02
N LYS A 59 -2.10 -11.43 -11.05
CA LYS A 59 -2.25 -12.84 -10.72
C LYS A 59 -0.94 -13.52 -10.29
N PHE A 60 -0.08 -12.79 -9.58
CA PHE A 60 1.17 -13.35 -9.08
C PHE A 60 0.92 -14.47 -8.06
N TYR A 61 1.60 -15.60 -8.27
CA TYR A 61 1.73 -16.67 -7.29
C TYR A 61 2.88 -16.35 -6.35
N VAL A 62 2.57 -16.21 -5.07
CA VAL A 62 3.56 -15.81 -4.07
C VAL A 62 3.97 -16.95 -3.16
N LEU A 63 5.18 -16.88 -2.60
CA LEU A 63 5.71 -17.85 -1.65
C LEU A 63 5.18 -17.56 -0.23
N ASN A 64 5.52 -18.43 0.71
CA ASN A 64 5.09 -18.35 2.11
C ASN A 64 5.62 -17.14 2.90
N SER A 65 6.61 -16.42 2.36
CA SER A 65 7.08 -15.14 2.91
C SER A 65 6.16 -13.94 2.59
N ILE A 66 5.13 -14.16 1.78
CA ILE A 66 4.15 -13.16 1.40
C ILE A 66 2.76 -13.63 1.81
N LEU A 67 2.07 -12.79 2.55
CA LEU A 67 0.66 -12.97 2.93
C LEU A 67 -0.25 -12.49 1.81
N VAL A 68 -1.39 -13.17 1.65
CA VAL A 68 -2.42 -12.80 0.69
C VAL A 68 -3.69 -12.43 1.44
N PHE A 69 -4.24 -11.27 1.13
CA PHE A 69 -5.51 -10.79 1.68
C PHE A 69 -6.52 -10.56 0.57
N LYS A 70 -7.73 -11.08 0.79
CA LYS A 70 -8.90 -10.78 -0.02
C LYS A 70 -9.92 -10.04 0.83
N LYS A 71 -10.58 -9.07 0.24
CA LYS A 71 -11.69 -8.37 0.91
C LYS A 71 -12.92 -9.27 0.99
N ASN A 72 -13.64 -9.22 2.09
CA ASN A 72 -14.87 -9.99 2.29
C ASN A 72 -16.10 -9.29 1.71
N THR A 73 -16.03 -7.99 1.46
CA THR A 73 -17.14 -7.16 0.97
C THR A 73 -16.67 -6.30 -0.20
N GLY A 74 -17.60 -5.86 -1.05
CA GLY A 74 -17.34 -4.94 -2.15
C GLY A 74 -17.25 -3.47 -1.76
N GLN A 75 -17.39 -3.12 -0.48
CA GLN A 75 -17.53 -1.75 0.01
C GLN A 75 -16.35 -0.84 -0.32
N TYR A 76 -15.12 -1.37 -0.32
CA TYR A 76 -13.90 -0.60 -0.55
C TYR A 76 -13.10 -1.17 -1.73
N ASP A 77 -12.44 -0.28 -2.49
CA ASP A 77 -11.50 -0.67 -3.52
C ASP A 77 -10.18 -1.18 -2.91
N TYR A 78 -9.50 -2.12 -3.57
CA TYR A 78 -8.17 -2.58 -3.15
C TYR A 78 -7.14 -1.46 -3.22
N LYS A 79 -7.23 -0.57 -4.23
CA LYS A 79 -6.36 0.59 -4.39
C LYS A 79 -6.60 1.67 -3.32
N TYR A 80 -7.74 1.61 -2.62
CA TYR A 80 -7.99 2.40 -1.42
C TYR A 80 -7.44 1.69 -0.16
N ILE A 81 -7.69 0.38 -0.02
CA ILE A 81 -7.29 -0.39 1.16
C ILE A 81 -5.76 -0.46 1.30
N ALA A 82 -5.01 -0.70 0.21
CA ALA A 82 -3.57 -0.87 0.25
C ALA A 82 -2.83 0.37 0.81
N PRO A 83 -3.05 1.60 0.30
CA PRO A 83 -2.39 2.78 0.85
C PRO A 83 -2.86 3.13 2.27
N VAL A 84 -4.12 2.86 2.64
CA VAL A 84 -4.58 3.02 4.02
C VAL A 84 -3.80 2.11 4.96
N LEU A 85 -3.61 0.83 4.61
CA LEU A 85 -2.83 -0.12 5.42
C LEU A 85 -1.34 0.26 5.50
N ASN A 86 -0.77 0.81 4.43
CA ASN A 86 0.62 1.27 4.39
C ASN A 86 0.84 2.58 5.15
N SER A 87 -0.21 3.34 5.45
CA SER A 87 -0.11 4.66 6.06
C SER A 87 0.59 4.63 7.42
N LYS A 88 1.21 5.74 7.78
CA LYS A 88 1.84 5.92 9.10
C LYS A 88 0.87 5.63 10.24
N LEU A 89 -0.39 6.07 10.13
CA LEU A 89 -1.40 5.84 11.16
C LEU A 89 -1.69 4.34 11.35
N CYS A 90 -1.94 3.60 10.27
CA CYS A 90 -2.19 2.16 10.37
C CYS A 90 -0.96 1.40 10.86
N ASN A 91 0.24 1.79 10.45
CA ASN A 91 1.48 1.21 10.96
C ASN A 91 1.70 1.49 12.44
N TYR A 92 1.43 2.70 12.91
CA TYR A 92 1.47 3.02 14.33
C TYR A 92 0.47 2.15 15.13
N LEU A 93 -0.77 2.04 14.68
CA LEU A 93 -1.79 1.20 15.31
C LEU A 93 -1.36 -0.27 15.32
N TYR A 94 -0.79 -0.77 14.21
CA TYR A 94 -0.29 -2.13 14.12
C TYR A 94 0.84 -2.39 15.14
N LYS A 95 1.82 -1.50 15.24
CA LYS A 95 2.91 -1.61 16.23
C LYS A 95 2.38 -1.66 17.67
N ARG A 96 1.38 -0.85 17.99
CA ARG A 96 0.71 -0.87 19.30
C ARG A 96 -0.04 -2.17 19.58
N LEU A 97 -0.62 -2.80 18.56
CA LEU A 97 -1.32 -4.08 18.69
C LEU A 97 -0.36 -5.27 18.89
N THR A 98 0.84 -5.21 18.34
CA THR A 98 1.71 -6.39 18.22
C THR A 98 2.86 -6.41 19.20
N GLN A 99 3.35 -5.26 19.64
CA GLN A 99 4.58 -5.12 20.43
C GLN A 99 5.80 -5.82 19.79
N GLU A 100 5.81 -5.91 18.45
CA GLU A 100 6.89 -6.55 17.68
C GLU A 100 8.05 -5.59 17.34
N GLU A 101 7.92 -4.33 17.71
CA GLU A 101 8.93 -3.29 17.42
C GLU A 101 10.29 -3.66 18.03
N GLY A 102 11.34 -3.57 17.21
CA GLY A 102 12.72 -3.88 17.64
C GLY A 102 13.08 -5.37 17.70
N ARG A 103 12.19 -6.28 17.33
CA ARG A 103 12.52 -7.70 17.26
C ARG A 103 13.35 -8.03 16.02
N THR A 104 14.39 -8.85 16.20
CA THR A 104 15.29 -9.29 15.10
C THR A 104 14.55 -10.02 13.98
N PHE A 105 13.45 -10.72 14.29
CA PHE A 105 12.60 -11.45 13.35
C PHE A 105 11.14 -11.06 13.53
N ALA A 106 10.86 -9.78 13.34
CA ALA A 106 9.48 -9.30 13.39
C ALA A 106 8.66 -9.90 12.24
N GLU A 107 7.44 -10.33 12.54
CA GLU A 107 6.52 -10.88 11.56
C GLU A 107 5.17 -10.19 11.58
N VAL A 108 4.69 -9.89 10.39
CA VAL A 108 3.31 -9.42 10.21
C VAL A 108 2.35 -10.61 10.35
N LYS A 109 1.48 -10.53 11.37
CA LYS A 109 0.51 -11.59 11.69
C LYS A 109 -0.87 -11.26 11.10
N PRO A 110 -1.43 -12.13 10.24
CA PRO A 110 -2.75 -11.90 9.62
C PRO A 110 -3.86 -11.61 10.63
N ALA A 111 -3.82 -12.27 11.79
CA ALA A 111 -4.80 -12.06 12.85
C ALA A 111 -4.80 -10.64 13.42
N ASN A 112 -3.64 -9.97 13.45
CA ASN A 112 -3.53 -8.60 13.92
C ASN A 112 -3.87 -7.60 12.81
N VAL A 113 -3.49 -7.87 11.56
CA VAL A 113 -3.89 -7.03 10.41
C VAL A 113 -5.42 -6.96 10.29
N ARG A 114 -6.13 -8.07 10.52
CA ARG A 114 -7.61 -8.11 10.47
C ARG A 114 -8.29 -7.28 11.56
N LYS A 115 -7.58 -6.86 12.60
CA LYS A 115 -8.09 -5.98 13.66
C LYS A 115 -7.99 -4.50 13.31
N LEU A 116 -7.22 -4.15 12.27
CA LEU A 116 -7.09 -2.77 11.85
C LEU A 116 -8.39 -2.28 11.23
N TYR A 117 -8.73 -1.07 11.59
CA TYR A 117 -9.91 -0.40 11.06
C TYR A 117 -9.58 0.29 9.74
N ILE A 118 -10.40 0.06 8.73
CA ILE A 118 -10.37 0.82 7.48
C ILE A 118 -11.40 1.94 7.60
N PRO A 119 -11.02 3.21 7.52
CA PRO A 119 -11.93 4.33 7.73
C PRO A 119 -13.00 4.36 6.65
N LYS A 120 -14.19 4.82 7.02
CA LYS A 120 -15.27 5.04 6.05
C LYS A 120 -14.86 6.20 5.12
N ALA A 121 -15.04 5.98 3.84
CA ALA A 121 -14.78 6.97 2.80
C ALA A 121 -15.90 6.92 1.76
N THR A 122 -16.28 8.07 1.25
CA THR A 122 -17.18 8.18 0.10
C THR A 122 -16.49 7.63 -1.15
N GLU A 123 -17.23 7.29 -2.19
CA GLU A 123 -16.67 6.84 -3.46
C GLU A 123 -15.67 7.85 -4.04
N LYS A 124 -15.95 9.15 -3.87
CA LYS A 124 -15.07 10.22 -4.33
C LYS A 124 -13.74 10.26 -3.56
N GLU A 125 -13.77 10.08 -2.24
CA GLU A 125 -12.58 10.00 -1.38
C GLU A 125 -11.76 8.73 -1.69
N GLN A 126 -12.43 7.58 -1.87
CA GLN A 126 -11.77 6.34 -2.29
C GLN A 126 -11.09 6.50 -3.65
N HIS A 127 -11.78 7.09 -4.62
CA HIS A 127 -11.23 7.32 -5.96
C HIS A 127 -10.00 8.24 -5.92
N LEU A 128 -10.04 9.32 -5.13
CA LEU A 128 -8.91 10.23 -4.96
C LEU A 128 -7.68 9.51 -4.41
N ILE A 129 -7.86 8.71 -3.34
CA ILE A 129 -6.75 7.98 -2.71
C ILE A 129 -6.24 6.87 -3.64
N SER A 130 -7.13 6.19 -4.38
CA SER A 130 -6.75 5.20 -5.38
C SER A 130 -5.92 5.80 -6.51
N LEU A 131 -6.26 7.01 -6.95
CA LEU A 131 -5.54 7.73 -7.99
C LEU A 131 -4.13 8.15 -7.52
N LEU A 132 -4.01 8.65 -6.30
CA LEU A 132 -2.73 8.97 -5.68
C LEU A 132 -1.86 7.71 -5.50
N TYR A 133 -2.49 6.59 -5.15
CA TYR A 133 -1.82 5.29 -5.05
C TYR A 133 -1.28 4.84 -6.42
N ASP A 134 -2.05 4.95 -7.50
CA ASP A 134 -1.60 4.63 -8.86
C ASP A 134 -0.40 5.50 -9.28
N TYR A 135 -0.40 6.78 -8.94
CA TYR A 135 0.74 7.66 -9.19
C TYR A 135 2.00 7.20 -8.46
N MET A 136 1.86 6.91 -7.16
CA MET A 136 2.97 6.46 -6.33
C MET A 136 3.53 5.12 -6.82
N GLU A 137 2.67 4.14 -7.14
CA GLU A 137 3.08 2.84 -7.68
C GLU A 137 3.79 2.98 -9.02
N TYR A 138 3.27 3.83 -9.90
CA TYR A 138 3.91 4.10 -11.18
C TYR A 138 5.33 4.65 -11.01
N LEU A 139 5.50 5.67 -10.17
CA LEU A 139 6.78 6.31 -9.89
C LEU A 139 7.80 5.35 -9.23
N ARG A 140 7.34 4.43 -8.40
CA ARG A 140 8.21 3.43 -7.74
C ARG A 140 8.64 2.30 -8.65
N ASN A 141 7.82 1.95 -9.64
CA ASN A 141 8.08 0.84 -10.56
C ASN A 141 8.81 1.27 -11.84
N THR A 142 9.05 2.57 -12.02
CA THR A 142 9.66 3.09 -13.24
C THR A 142 11.00 3.76 -12.91
N GLU A 143 12.11 3.08 -13.23
CA GLU A 143 13.46 3.53 -12.86
C GLU A 143 13.95 4.75 -13.65
N SER A 144 13.42 5.01 -14.84
CA SER A 144 14.01 5.94 -15.81
C SER A 144 13.17 7.15 -16.19
N LEU A 145 12.02 7.37 -15.58
CA LEU A 145 11.20 8.54 -15.89
C LEU A 145 11.65 9.75 -15.09
N GLN A 146 12.36 10.59 -15.76
CA GLN A 146 12.54 11.98 -15.35
C GLN A 146 11.36 12.78 -15.91
N ILE A 147 10.26 12.79 -15.17
CA ILE A 147 9.12 13.66 -15.48
C ILE A 147 9.58 15.13 -15.45
N ASP A 148 10.51 15.43 -14.57
CA ASP A 148 11.28 16.67 -14.52
C ASP A 148 12.77 16.31 -14.34
N ASN A 149 13.63 16.84 -15.20
CA ASN A 149 15.09 16.59 -15.15
C ASN A 149 15.75 17.00 -13.82
N SER A 150 15.05 17.74 -12.96
CA SER A 150 15.54 18.23 -11.67
C SER A 150 15.02 17.47 -10.45
N ILE A 151 13.96 16.66 -10.60
CA ILE A 151 13.26 16.00 -9.47
C ILE A 151 13.16 14.50 -9.74
N SER A 152 13.63 13.69 -8.80
CA SER A 152 13.61 12.23 -8.95
C SER A 152 12.19 11.66 -8.77
N ASN A 153 11.91 10.53 -9.44
CA ASN A 153 10.65 9.77 -9.25
C ASN A 153 10.44 9.37 -7.79
N GLN A 154 11.52 9.02 -7.08
CA GLN A 154 11.44 8.70 -5.66
C GLN A 154 10.93 9.89 -4.84
N PHE A 155 11.47 11.08 -5.06
CA PHE A 155 11.03 12.29 -4.35
C PHE A 155 9.56 12.60 -4.60
N MET A 156 9.10 12.51 -5.85
CA MET A 156 7.69 12.67 -6.20
C MET A 156 6.80 11.61 -5.54
N GLY A 157 7.25 10.35 -5.54
CA GLY A 157 6.56 9.25 -4.89
C GLY A 157 6.42 9.46 -3.38
N ASP A 158 7.48 9.86 -2.70
CA ASP A 158 7.49 10.16 -1.26
C ASP A 158 6.59 11.37 -0.94
N PHE A 159 6.50 12.34 -1.85
CA PHE A 159 5.60 13.47 -1.71
C PHE A 159 4.13 13.04 -1.81
N PHE A 160 3.77 12.20 -2.78
CA PHE A 160 2.41 11.64 -2.88
C PHE A 160 2.08 10.73 -1.71
N GLU A 161 3.03 9.96 -1.18
CA GLU A 161 2.84 9.16 0.03
C GLU A 161 2.48 10.04 1.24
N ARG A 162 3.16 11.16 1.42
CA ARG A 162 2.81 12.14 2.47
C ARG A 162 1.39 12.70 2.31
N ILE A 163 0.94 12.92 1.08
CA ILE A 163 -0.43 13.36 0.81
C ILE A 163 -1.43 12.27 1.16
N ILE A 164 -1.15 11.01 0.79
CA ILE A 164 -1.97 9.85 1.18
C ILE A 164 -2.06 9.75 2.70
N ASP A 165 -0.94 9.85 3.41
CA ASP A 165 -0.93 9.88 4.88
C ASP A 165 -1.84 10.98 5.43
N GLY A 166 -1.75 12.20 4.89
CA GLY A 166 -2.62 13.31 5.26
C GLY A 166 -4.10 13.03 5.03
N CYS A 167 -4.45 12.42 3.88
CA CYS A 167 -5.82 11.99 3.59
C CYS A 167 -6.30 10.93 4.58
N VAL A 168 -5.46 9.95 4.90
CA VAL A 168 -5.81 8.89 5.87
C VAL A 168 -6.03 9.50 7.26
N PHE A 169 -5.16 10.41 7.70
CA PHE A 169 -5.38 11.13 8.96
C PHE A 169 -6.70 11.90 8.95
N GLU A 170 -7.03 12.59 7.86
CA GLU A 170 -8.30 13.32 7.75
C GLU A 170 -9.51 12.40 7.83
N LEU A 171 -9.47 11.24 7.18
CA LEU A 171 -10.56 10.25 7.28
C LEU A 171 -10.77 9.70 8.69
N PHE A 172 -9.71 9.59 9.50
CA PHE A 172 -9.81 9.15 10.89
C PHE A 172 -10.18 10.27 11.86
N PHE A 173 -9.75 11.50 11.60
CA PHE A 173 -9.86 12.64 12.53
C PHE A 173 -10.48 13.88 11.87
N LYS A 174 -11.50 13.67 11.04
CA LYS A 174 -12.08 14.69 10.15
C LYS A 174 -12.45 16.00 10.88
N GLU A 175 -13.20 15.89 11.98
CA GLU A 175 -13.65 17.05 12.75
C GLU A 175 -12.46 17.86 13.27
N HIS A 176 -11.50 17.19 13.89
CA HIS A 176 -10.29 17.83 14.39
C HIS A 176 -9.49 18.53 13.27
N MET A 177 -9.33 17.87 12.12
CA MET A 177 -8.58 18.42 10.99
C MET A 177 -9.23 19.68 10.42
N ILE A 178 -10.55 19.69 10.33
CA ILE A 178 -11.35 20.86 9.90
C ILE A 178 -11.23 21.99 10.92
N GLU A 179 -11.45 21.73 12.19
CA GLU A 179 -11.36 22.74 13.26
C GLU A 179 -9.99 23.40 13.34
N ARG A 180 -8.92 22.67 13.05
CA ARG A 180 -7.55 23.17 13.05
C ARG A 180 -7.10 23.76 11.72
N GLY A 181 -7.95 23.70 10.69
CA GLY A 181 -7.63 24.20 9.35
C GLY A 181 -6.46 23.48 8.70
N ILE A 182 -6.39 22.16 8.89
CA ILE A 182 -5.36 21.26 8.33
C ILE A 182 -5.94 20.11 7.50
N ASN A 183 -7.24 20.14 7.21
CA ASN A 183 -7.88 19.22 6.26
C ASN A 183 -7.39 19.49 4.83
N ILE A 184 -7.21 18.45 4.02
CA ILE A 184 -6.61 18.55 2.68
C ILE A 184 -7.47 17.95 1.56
N ILE A 185 -8.35 17.00 1.86
CA ILE A 185 -9.07 16.22 0.85
C ILE A 185 -9.86 17.10 -0.11
N ASP A 186 -10.60 18.08 0.38
CA ASP A 186 -11.41 18.96 -0.46
C ASP A 186 -10.57 19.82 -1.42
N TYR A 187 -9.36 20.17 -1.03
CA TYR A 187 -8.43 20.93 -1.89
C TYR A 187 -7.80 20.06 -2.98
N LEU A 188 -7.62 18.76 -2.71
CA LEU A 188 -7.00 17.83 -3.65
C LEU A 188 -7.84 17.57 -4.89
N TYR A 189 -9.16 17.62 -4.79
CA TYR A 189 -10.05 17.32 -5.92
C TYR A 189 -9.82 18.19 -7.16
N SER A 190 -9.34 19.40 -7.00
CA SER A 190 -9.03 20.31 -8.11
C SER A 190 -7.58 20.26 -8.57
N LEU A 191 -6.70 19.62 -7.79
CA LEU A 191 -5.25 19.60 -8.01
C LEU A 191 -4.75 18.28 -8.57
N ILE A 192 -5.44 17.16 -8.27
CA ILE A 192 -5.09 15.85 -8.78
C ILE A 192 -5.75 15.64 -10.13
N ALA A 193 -4.94 15.48 -11.17
CA ALA A 193 -5.42 15.19 -12.51
C ALA A 193 -5.88 13.74 -12.63
N PRO A 194 -6.95 13.42 -13.37
CA PRO A 194 -7.29 12.04 -13.68
C PRO A 194 -6.20 11.38 -14.54
N ILE A 195 -6.11 10.06 -14.49
CA ILE A 195 -5.25 9.32 -15.40
C ILE A 195 -5.97 9.24 -16.75
N ASP A 196 -5.45 9.98 -17.71
CA ASP A 196 -5.86 9.92 -19.11
C ASP A 196 -4.94 8.94 -19.87
N ASP A 197 -4.74 9.15 -21.18
CA ASP A 197 -3.90 8.27 -22.03
C ASP A 197 -2.43 8.22 -21.61
N ASN A 198 -1.96 9.16 -20.79
CA ASN A 198 -0.57 9.24 -20.34
C ASN A 198 -0.50 9.60 -18.85
N ILE A 199 -0.24 8.60 -18.02
CA ILE A 199 -0.11 8.74 -16.56
C ILE A 199 1.01 9.71 -16.17
N GLU A 200 2.10 9.79 -16.92
CA GLU A 200 3.23 10.68 -16.63
C GLU A 200 2.82 12.14 -16.68
N LYS A 201 2.04 12.51 -17.70
CA LYS A 201 1.52 13.87 -17.81
C LYS A 201 0.58 14.21 -16.65
N SER A 202 -0.25 13.27 -16.24
CA SER A 202 -1.16 13.43 -15.11
C SER A 202 -0.39 13.59 -13.79
N ILE A 203 0.67 12.80 -13.59
CA ILE A 203 1.58 12.92 -12.44
C ILE A 203 2.28 14.29 -12.46
N ALA A 204 2.91 14.66 -13.57
CA ALA A 204 3.63 15.93 -13.70
C ALA A 204 2.71 17.12 -13.40
N LYS A 205 1.53 17.15 -14.01
CA LYS A 205 0.52 18.19 -13.79
C LYS A 205 0.09 18.30 -12.32
N SER A 206 -0.15 17.15 -11.69
CA SER A 206 -0.59 17.10 -10.27
C SER A 206 0.54 17.51 -9.34
N PHE A 207 1.75 17.02 -9.60
CA PHE A 207 2.92 17.38 -8.82
C PHE A 207 3.23 18.87 -8.92
N ASP A 208 3.27 19.44 -10.11
CA ASP A 208 3.47 20.87 -10.34
C ASP A 208 2.42 21.73 -9.62
N ALA A 209 1.16 21.33 -9.68
CA ALA A 209 0.07 22.03 -9.01
C ALA A 209 0.22 22.01 -7.49
N LEU A 210 0.67 20.89 -6.91
CA LEU A 210 0.79 20.69 -5.47
C LEU A 210 2.11 21.23 -4.90
N TYR A 211 3.20 21.15 -5.66
CA TYR A 211 4.53 21.49 -5.18
C TYR A 211 4.84 23.01 -5.27
N LYS A 212 3.97 23.78 -5.92
CA LYS A 212 4.13 25.24 -6.00
C LYS A 212 4.21 25.89 -4.61
N THR A 213 5.03 26.93 -4.53
CA THR A 213 5.06 27.82 -3.38
C THR A 213 3.66 28.40 -3.15
N ASN A 214 3.21 28.46 -1.91
CA ASN A 214 1.86 28.93 -1.51
C ASN A 214 0.70 28.00 -1.92
N ASN A 215 0.95 26.71 -2.19
CA ASN A 215 -0.12 25.75 -2.33
C ASN A 215 -0.76 25.43 -0.97
N GLU A 216 -2.09 25.51 -0.91
CA GLU A 216 -2.86 25.31 0.33
C GLU A 216 -2.66 23.91 0.93
N VAL A 217 -2.62 22.84 0.11
CA VAL A 217 -2.38 21.47 0.58
C VAL A 217 -0.99 21.34 1.20
N ARG A 218 0.04 21.87 0.53
CA ARG A 218 1.41 21.86 1.04
C ARG A 218 1.53 22.60 2.36
N THR A 219 0.97 23.80 2.45
CA THR A 219 0.96 24.60 3.68
C THR A 219 0.29 23.84 4.83
N ARG A 220 -0.85 23.20 4.58
CA ARG A 220 -1.57 22.41 5.58
C ARG A 220 -0.79 21.19 6.04
N LEU A 221 -0.12 20.49 5.14
CA LEU A 221 0.77 19.36 5.48
C LEU A 221 1.97 19.83 6.35
N GLU A 222 2.53 21.00 6.08
CA GLU A 222 3.61 21.57 6.90
C GLU A 222 3.12 21.98 8.30
N LEU A 223 1.89 22.45 8.40
CA LEU A 223 1.26 22.82 9.67
C LEU A 223 0.72 21.62 10.47
N PHE A 224 0.70 20.44 9.88
CA PHE A 224 0.09 19.25 10.44
C PHE A 224 0.63 18.91 11.83
N VAL A 225 1.95 18.88 11.98
CA VAL A 225 2.60 18.61 13.27
C VAL A 225 2.30 19.73 14.28
N SER A 226 2.46 20.99 13.88
CA SER A 226 2.35 22.13 14.81
C SER A 226 0.92 22.34 15.32
N ARG A 227 -0.08 22.05 14.50
CA ARG A 227 -1.51 22.23 14.84
C ARG A 227 -2.18 21.00 15.43
N SER A 228 -1.50 19.84 15.43
CA SER A 228 -2.02 18.60 16.00
C SER A 228 -1.75 18.52 17.51
N PRO A 229 -2.62 17.88 18.29
CA PRO A 229 -2.38 17.58 19.69
C PRO A 229 -1.23 16.55 19.85
N GLU A 230 -0.66 16.47 21.05
CA GLU A 230 0.55 15.69 21.31
C GLU A 230 0.46 14.22 20.89
N TYR A 231 -0.70 13.59 21.13
CA TYR A 231 -0.91 12.19 20.72
C TYR A 231 -0.86 11.99 19.19
N LEU A 232 -1.36 12.96 18.40
CA LEU A 232 -1.26 12.88 16.94
C LEU A 232 0.16 13.20 16.46
N LYS A 233 0.87 14.12 17.10
CA LYS A 233 2.29 14.40 16.79
C LYS A 233 3.14 13.15 16.90
N THR A 234 2.95 12.36 17.95
CA THR A 234 3.65 11.09 18.15
C THR A 234 3.44 10.14 16.97
N ILE A 235 2.21 10.08 16.43
CA ILE A 235 1.90 9.22 15.28
C ILE A 235 2.53 9.76 13.98
N ILE A 236 2.45 11.06 13.76
CA ILE A 236 2.96 11.70 12.54
C ILE A 236 4.49 11.58 12.46
N GLN A 237 5.17 11.62 13.61
CA GLN A 237 6.63 11.57 13.72
C GLN A 237 7.19 10.14 13.80
N SER A 238 6.33 9.12 14.05
CA SER A 238 6.73 7.71 14.04
C SER A 238 6.88 7.20 12.60
#